data_7f222e67d15fc535075c80806c9f6c50
#
_entry.id   7f222e67d15fc535075c80806c9f6c50
#
_cell.length_a   1.000
_cell.length_b   1.000
_cell.length_c   1.000
_cell.angle_alpha   90.00
_cell.angle_beta   90.00
_cell.angle_gamma   90.00
#
_symmetry.space_group_name_H-M   'P 1'
#
loop_
_entity.id
_entity.type
_entity.pdbx_description
1 polymer ?
#
loop_
_entity_poly.entity_id
_entity_poly.type
_entity_poly.pdbx_seq_one_letter_code
_entity_poly.pdbx_strand_id
1 'polypeptide(L)'
;MLNSLYIKAASKRGSIKEIIPELEGNSIVSDNWNEKNITGSDDEFSIGAGDGSFNKKKFLGFNFYAVAAESLIFDGQLKTIEQSDIDKFPYLSYLDEFLSNYMSIFELKCCLSS
;
A
#
# COMPACT_ATOMS: atom_id res chain seq x y z
N MET A 1 0.27 28.05 9.62
CA MET A 1 1.20 27.00 9.15
C MET A 1 0.91 26.54 7.72
N LEU A 2 -0.33 26.22 7.39
CA LEU A 2 -0.75 25.81 6.04
C LEU A 2 -0.51 26.90 4.98
N ASN A 3 -0.75 28.19 5.28
CA ASN A 3 -0.53 29.28 4.34
C ASN A 3 0.93 29.40 3.87
N SER A 4 1.90 29.19 4.75
CA SER A 4 3.31 29.23 4.36
C SER A 4 3.69 28.08 3.45
N LEU A 5 3.07 26.93 3.61
CA LEU A 5 3.27 25.77 2.75
C LEU A 5 2.69 26.01 1.35
N TYR A 6 1.50 26.59 1.26
CA TYR A 6 0.90 26.96 -0.03
C TYR A 6 1.72 28.01 -0.77
N ILE A 7 2.24 29.01 -0.09
CA ILE A 7 3.11 30.03 -0.69
C ILE A 7 4.40 29.39 -1.23
N LYS A 8 5.01 28.48 -0.46
CA LYS A 8 6.19 27.74 -0.92
C LYS A 8 5.88 26.82 -2.09
N ALA A 9 4.75 26.13 -2.09
CA ALA A 9 4.34 25.29 -3.18
C ALA A 9 4.11 26.11 -4.46
N ALA A 10 3.44 27.25 -4.36
CA ALA A 10 3.22 28.16 -5.47
C ALA A 10 4.55 28.71 -6.05
N SER A 11 5.49 29.08 -5.19
CA SER A 11 6.80 29.59 -5.62
C SER A 11 7.67 28.51 -6.30
N LYS A 12 7.52 27.26 -5.93
CA LYS A 12 8.27 26.13 -6.51
C LYS A 12 7.59 25.49 -7.73
N ARG A 13 6.36 25.89 -8.04
CA ARG A 13 5.59 25.30 -9.13
C ARG A 13 6.31 25.39 -10.49
N GLY A 14 6.99 26.50 -10.76
CA GLY A 14 7.75 26.69 -11.98
C GLY A 14 8.88 25.67 -12.11
N SER A 15 9.74 25.57 -11.10
CA SER A 15 10.88 24.66 -11.09
C SER A 15 10.46 23.18 -11.13
N ILE A 16 9.34 22.84 -10.52
CA ILE A 16 8.79 21.47 -10.57
C ILE A 16 8.27 21.16 -11.98
N LYS A 17 7.62 22.11 -12.63
CA LYS A 17 7.14 21.94 -14.02
C LYS A 17 8.27 21.79 -15.05
N GLU A 18 9.42 22.40 -14.80
CA GLU A 18 10.58 22.30 -15.69
C GLU A 18 11.15 20.87 -15.76
N ILE A 19 10.92 20.05 -14.73
CA ILE A 19 11.39 18.66 -14.71
C ILE A 19 10.58 17.77 -15.67
N ILE A 20 9.30 18.08 -15.90
CA ILE A 20 8.41 17.27 -16.73
C ILE A 20 8.89 17.16 -18.18
N PRO A 21 9.27 18.27 -18.88
CA PRO A 21 9.81 18.21 -20.22
C PRO A 21 11.12 17.43 -20.32
N GLU A 22 12.00 17.51 -19.30
CA GLU A 22 13.23 16.72 -19.26
C GLU A 22 12.94 15.22 -19.18
N LEU A 23 11.92 14.83 -18.43
CA LEU A 23 11.48 13.44 -18.34
C LEU A 23 10.82 12.96 -19.63
N GLU A 24 10.00 13.79 -20.25
CA GLU A 24 9.33 13.48 -21.52
C GLU A 24 10.31 13.45 -22.71
N GLY A 25 11.35 14.27 -22.70
CA GLY A 25 12.39 14.33 -23.72
C GLY A 25 13.53 13.34 -23.53
N ASN A 26 13.49 12.50 -22.49
CA ASN A 26 14.58 11.57 -22.20
C ASN A 26 14.53 10.38 -23.16
N SER A 27 15.51 10.32 -24.09
CA SER A 27 15.65 9.23 -25.05
C SER A 27 15.82 7.85 -24.40
N ILE A 28 16.35 7.79 -23.15
CA ILE A 28 16.52 6.53 -22.41
C ILE A 28 15.17 5.86 -22.19
N VAL A 29 14.11 6.62 -21.91
CA VAL A 29 12.76 6.07 -21.72
C VAL A 29 12.21 5.55 -23.04
N SER A 30 12.31 6.30 -24.14
CA SER A 30 11.84 5.88 -25.45
C SER A 30 12.63 4.70 -26.02
N ASP A 31 13.96 4.69 -25.84
CA ASP A 31 14.84 3.62 -26.31
C ASP A 31 14.61 2.28 -25.59
N ASN A 32 14.11 2.34 -24.35
CA ASN A 32 13.77 1.15 -23.55
C ASN A 32 12.26 0.83 -23.53
N TRP A 33 11.46 1.62 -24.22
CA TRP A 33 10.03 1.37 -24.35
C TRP A 33 9.77 0.29 -25.40
N ASN A 34 9.23 -0.82 -24.97
CA ASN A 34 8.81 -1.90 -25.85
C ASN A 34 7.29 -2.05 -25.78
N GLU A 35 6.62 -1.78 -26.87
CA GLU A 35 5.20 -2.04 -26.99
C GLU A 35 4.98 -3.55 -27.16
N LYS A 36 4.15 -4.12 -26.30
CA LYS A 36 3.79 -5.52 -26.37
C LYS A 36 2.29 -5.65 -26.59
N ASN A 37 1.91 -6.43 -27.58
CA ASN A 37 0.52 -6.81 -27.77
C ASN A 37 0.13 -7.82 -26.69
N ILE A 38 -0.89 -7.50 -25.93
CA ILE A 38 -1.46 -8.41 -24.93
C ILE A 38 -2.60 -9.14 -25.62
N THR A 39 -2.44 -10.44 -25.81
CA THR A 39 -3.52 -11.31 -26.25
C THR A 39 -4.27 -11.82 -25.03
N GLY A 40 -5.59 -11.62 -25.01
CA GLY A 40 -6.44 -12.19 -23.97
C GLY A 40 -6.43 -13.71 -24.02
N SER A 41 -6.60 -14.35 -22.87
CA SER A 41 -6.88 -15.78 -22.75
C SER A 41 -8.33 -15.95 -22.36
N ASP A 42 -9.00 -16.93 -22.97
CA ASP A 42 -10.37 -17.34 -22.61
C ASP A 42 -10.39 -18.34 -21.45
N ASP A 43 -9.24 -18.57 -20.81
CA ASP A 43 -9.12 -19.47 -19.67
C ASP A 43 -9.90 -18.93 -18.47
N GLU A 44 -10.65 -19.78 -17.83
CA GLU A 44 -11.28 -19.46 -16.54
C GLU A 44 -10.20 -19.29 -15.48
N PHE A 45 -10.16 -18.14 -14.83
CA PHE A 45 -9.24 -17.87 -13.73
C PHE A 45 -9.96 -17.16 -12.59
N SER A 46 -9.46 -17.39 -11.39
CA SER A 46 -9.88 -16.62 -10.22
C SER A 46 -8.90 -15.47 -9.97
N ILE A 47 -9.43 -14.35 -9.54
CA ILE A 47 -8.63 -13.18 -9.17
C ILE A 47 -8.73 -12.99 -7.67
N GLY A 48 -7.58 -12.87 -7.02
CA GLY A 48 -7.51 -12.54 -5.59
C GLY A 48 -6.69 -11.28 -5.35
N ALA A 49 -7.08 -10.53 -4.36
CA ALA A 49 -6.34 -9.39 -3.84
C ALA A 49 -6.39 -9.39 -2.31
N GLY A 50 -5.29 -9.08 -1.68
CA GLY A 50 -5.21 -8.94 -0.23
C GLY A 50 -4.59 -7.61 0.15
N ASP A 51 -5.06 -7.03 1.24
CA ASP A 51 -4.52 -5.81 1.81
C ASP A 51 -4.61 -5.86 3.33
N GLY A 52 -3.68 -5.19 3.99
CA GLY A 52 -3.65 -5.10 5.44
C GLY A 52 -3.41 -3.68 5.91
N SER A 53 -3.79 -3.44 7.14
CA SER A 53 -3.56 -2.17 7.81
C SER A 53 -3.27 -2.39 9.29
N PHE A 54 -2.55 -1.46 9.88
CA PHE A 54 -2.41 -1.38 11.31
C PHE A 54 -2.50 0.06 11.80
N ASN A 55 -2.91 0.20 13.03
CA ASN A 55 -2.91 1.47 13.74
C ASN A 55 -2.44 1.28 15.17
N LYS A 56 -1.86 2.31 15.75
CA LYS A 56 -1.41 2.30 17.14
C LYS A 56 -1.73 3.61 17.82
N LYS A 57 -1.97 3.55 19.11
CA LYS A 57 -2.11 4.72 19.98
C LYS A 57 -1.27 4.53 21.23
N LYS A 58 -0.45 5.54 21.50
CA LYS A 58 0.41 5.57 22.69
C LYS A 58 -0.38 6.08 23.89
N PHE A 59 -0.28 5.33 24.96
CA PHE A 59 -0.76 5.71 26.28
C PHE A 59 0.40 5.75 27.27
N LEU A 60 0.14 6.23 28.48
CA LEU A 60 1.13 6.21 29.53
C LEU A 60 1.43 4.75 29.95
N GLY A 61 2.64 4.30 29.63
CA GLY A 61 3.13 2.97 30.02
C GLY A 61 2.83 1.82 29.04
N PHE A 62 2.02 2.03 28.01
CA PHE A 62 1.74 1.01 26.99
C PHE A 62 1.30 1.61 25.66
N ASN A 63 1.36 0.80 24.61
CA ASN A 63 0.76 1.10 23.32
C ASN A 63 -0.46 0.20 23.11
N PHE A 64 -1.50 0.78 22.56
CA PHE A 64 -2.66 0.07 22.08
C PHE A 64 -2.57 -0.03 20.56
N TYR A 65 -2.82 -1.22 20.00
CA TYR A 65 -2.75 -1.41 18.57
C TYR A 65 -3.94 -2.20 18.02
N ALA A 66 -4.21 -1.99 16.76
CA ALA A 66 -5.13 -2.79 15.98
C ALA A 66 -4.45 -3.17 14.66
N VAL A 67 -4.57 -4.43 14.27
CA VAL A 67 -4.07 -4.96 13.00
C VAL A 67 -5.22 -5.66 12.31
N ALA A 68 -5.39 -5.43 11.03
CA ALA A 68 -6.40 -6.08 10.22
C ALA A 68 -5.85 -6.41 8.84
N ALA A 69 -6.31 -7.49 8.25
CA ALA A 69 -6.08 -7.82 6.86
C ALA A 69 -7.34 -8.45 6.27
N GLU A 70 -7.53 -8.21 4.99
CA GLU A 70 -8.65 -8.73 4.22
C GLU A 70 -8.14 -9.29 2.89
N SER A 71 -8.71 -10.39 2.46
CA SER A 71 -8.51 -10.95 1.13
C SER A 71 -9.84 -11.06 0.42
N LEU A 72 -9.88 -10.57 -0.80
CA LEU A 72 -11.01 -10.64 -1.70
C LEU A 72 -10.69 -11.61 -2.82
N ILE A 73 -11.59 -12.55 -3.11
CA ILE A 73 -11.42 -13.52 -4.18
C ILE A 73 -12.66 -13.51 -5.03
N PHE A 74 -12.46 -13.42 -6.33
CA PHE A 74 -13.51 -13.47 -7.32
C PHE A 74 -13.29 -14.67 -8.26
N ASP A 75 -14.19 -15.62 -8.19
CA ASP A 75 -14.27 -16.81 -9.06
C ASP A 75 -15.67 -16.97 -9.67
N GLY A 76 -16.29 -15.86 -10.05
CA GLY A 76 -17.71 -15.77 -10.40
C GLY A 76 -18.58 -15.30 -9.23
N GLN A 77 -18.10 -15.44 -8.00
CA GLN A 77 -18.69 -14.89 -6.80
C GLN A 77 -17.59 -14.23 -5.96
N LEU A 78 -17.93 -13.12 -5.32
CA LEU A 78 -17.00 -12.45 -4.42
C LEU A 78 -17.00 -13.14 -3.05
N LYS A 79 -15.83 -13.58 -2.64
CA LYS A 79 -15.56 -14.11 -1.30
C LYS A 79 -14.62 -13.19 -0.56
N THR A 80 -14.89 -12.99 0.71
CA THR A 80 -14.08 -12.13 1.60
C THR A 80 -13.60 -12.95 2.78
N ILE A 81 -12.31 -12.83 3.10
CA ILE A 81 -11.69 -13.45 4.28
C ILE A 81 -10.99 -12.35 5.05
N GLU A 82 -11.33 -12.23 6.33
CA GLU A 82 -10.79 -11.21 7.22
C GLU A 82 -10.04 -11.85 8.38
N GLN A 83 -8.95 -11.19 8.80
CA GLN A 83 -8.19 -11.48 10.02
C GLN A 83 -7.94 -10.16 10.74
N SER A 84 -8.18 -10.14 12.03
CA SER A 84 -7.93 -8.94 12.84
C SER A 84 -7.50 -9.28 14.26
N ASP A 85 -6.74 -8.39 14.85
CA ASP A 85 -6.36 -8.46 16.26
C ASP A 85 -6.27 -7.05 16.84
N ILE A 86 -6.61 -6.94 18.11
CA ILE A 86 -6.54 -5.71 18.88
C ILE A 86 -6.04 -6.03 20.28
N ASP A 87 -4.97 -5.38 20.70
CA ASP A 87 -4.38 -5.65 22.02
C ASP A 87 -3.50 -4.47 22.47
N LYS A 88 -2.97 -4.59 23.66
CA LYS A 88 -1.98 -3.70 24.27
C LYS A 88 -0.58 -4.31 24.17
N PHE A 89 0.40 -3.47 23.99
CA PHE A 89 1.80 -3.86 23.98
C PHE A 89 2.62 -2.97 24.93
N PRO A 90 3.59 -3.52 25.66
CA PRO A 90 4.50 -2.70 26.42
C PRO A 90 5.28 -1.76 25.48
N TYR A 91 5.90 -0.76 26.03
CA TYR A 91 6.66 0.23 25.28
C TYR A 91 7.89 -0.43 24.62
N LEU A 92 7.86 -0.54 23.28
CA LEU A 92 8.94 -1.13 22.50
C LEU A 92 9.39 -0.17 21.40
N SER A 93 10.70 -0.02 21.23
CA SER A 93 11.29 0.81 20.17
C SER A 93 11.04 0.27 18.76
N TYR A 94 10.78 -1.03 18.63
CA TYR A 94 10.56 -1.73 17.35
C TYR A 94 9.07 -2.07 17.09
N LEU A 95 8.16 -1.34 17.73
CA LEU A 95 6.71 -1.64 17.60
C LEU A 95 6.21 -1.52 16.16
N ASP A 96 6.68 -0.55 15.40
CA ASP A 96 6.27 -0.38 14.01
C ASP A 96 6.70 -1.55 13.12
N GLU A 97 7.91 -2.03 13.29
CA GLU A 97 8.40 -3.22 12.58
C GLU A 97 7.60 -4.47 12.98
N PHE A 98 7.33 -4.62 14.26
CA PHE A 98 6.50 -5.71 14.77
C PHE A 98 5.09 -5.68 14.16
N LEU A 99 4.42 -4.53 14.15
CA LEU A 99 3.07 -4.39 13.60
C LEU A 99 3.04 -4.60 12.09
N SER A 100 4.05 -4.11 11.37
CA SER A 100 4.19 -4.34 9.93
C SER A 100 4.34 -5.83 9.60
N ASN A 101 5.18 -6.53 10.34
CA ASN A 101 5.35 -7.98 10.17
C ASN A 101 4.08 -8.75 10.56
N TYR A 102 3.41 -8.34 11.61
CA TYR A 102 2.17 -8.96 12.07
C TYR A 102 1.04 -8.79 11.03
N MET A 103 0.92 -7.60 10.47
CA MET A 103 0.00 -7.31 9.37
C MET A 103 0.29 -8.21 8.15
N SER A 104 1.56 -8.33 7.75
CA SER A 104 1.96 -9.20 6.63
C SER A 104 1.64 -10.67 6.88
N ILE A 105 1.77 -11.14 8.12
CA ILE A 105 1.35 -12.50 8.48
C ILE A 105 -0.16 -12.67 8.31
N PHE A 106 -0.96 -11.67 8.67
CA PHE A 106 -2.40 -11.71 8.47
C PHE A 106 -2.79 -11.69 7.00
N GLU A 107 -2.12 -10.87 6.18
CA GLU A 107 -2.30 -10.87 4.73
C GLU A 107 -2.04 -12.26 4.14
N LEU A 108 -0.91 -12.87 4.49
CA LEU A 108 -0.58 -14.23 4.06
C LEU A 108 -1.60 -15.27 4.53
N LYS A 109 -2.07 -15.18 5.77
CA LYS A 109 -3.13 -16.08 6.29
C LYS A 109 -4.43 -15.93 5.51
N CYS A 110 -4.86 -14.71 5.22
CA CYS A 110 -6.04 -14.45 4.41
C CYS A 110 -5.90 -15.06 3.01
N CYS A 111 -4.75 -14.86 2.36
CA CYS A 111 -4.47 -15.42 1.04
C CYS A 111 -4.42 -16.95 1.04
N LEU A 112 -3.85 -17.57 2.07
CA LEU A 112 -3.76 -19.04 2.18
C LEU A 112 -5.09 -19.71 2.55
N SER A 113 -5.99 -18.97 3.23
CA SER A 113 -7.31 -19.45 3.62
C SER A 113 -8.35 -19.31 2.49
N SER A 114 -7.97 -18.65 1.44
CA SER A 114 -8.75 -18.44 0.26
C SER A 114 -8.47 -19.55 -0.77
#